data_0b067e9e0245a99930a2987ad6aaffa2
#
_entry.id   0b067e9e0245a99930a2987ad6aaffa2
#
_cell.length_a   1.000
_cell.length_b   1.000
_cell.length_c   1.000
_cell.angle_alpha   90.00
_cell.angle_beta   90.00
_cell.angle_gamma   90.00
#
_symmetry.space_group_name_H-M   'P 1'
#
loop_
_entity.id
_entity.type
_entity.pdbx_description
1 polymer ?
#
loop_
_entity_poly.entity_id
_entity_poly.type
_entity_poly.pdbx_seq_one_letter_code
_entity_poly.pdbx_strand_id
1 'polypeptide(L)'
;MDINQKLTEELGVKQWQVDAAVNLIDEGNTIPFISRYRKEVTGSLNDEQLRKLYERLVYLRNLEEKKEQVLSSIEEQGKLTEELKAQILAAETQVAVEDLYRPYRPKRRTRATIAKEKGLEPLAAFILLQRTKEPLEKTAAEYVSEEKGVESPEEAIQGAADIIAESISDNADYRAWIRNATAKKGKVISTAKDPEAESVYEMYYEFEEPVAKLAGHRVLA
;
A
#
# COMPACT_ATOMS: atom_id res chain seq x y z
N MET A 1 13.79 11.52 -7.63
CA MET A 1 14.83 11.04 -6.66
C MET A 1 16.12 10.72 -7.42
N ASP A 2 17.29 11.02 -6.87
CA ASP A 2 18.55 10.53 -7.45
C ASP A 2 18.77 9.06 -7.02
N ILE A 3 18.51 8.13 -7.95
CA ILE A 3 18.57 6.69 -7.71
C ILE A 3 20.01 6.25 -7.40
N ASN A 4 21.00 6.78 -8.11
CA ASN A 4 22.39 6.35 -7.92
C ASN A 4 22.92 6.83 -6.56
N GLN A 5 22.56 8.04 -6.13
CA GLN A 5 22.89 8.52 -4.79
C GLN A 5 22.23 7.64 -3.71
N LYS A 6 20.95 7.30 -3.86
CA LYS A 6 20.23 6.43 -2.92
C LYS A 6 20.86 5.05 -2.83
N LEU A 7 21.25 4.45 -3.96
CA LEU A 7 21.95 3.17 -4.00
C LEU A 7 23.34 3.24 -3.30
N THR A 8 24.04 4.34 -3.49
CA THR A 8 25.34 4.59 -2.83
C THR A 8 25.20 4.58 -1.30
N GLU A 9 24.20 5.30 -0.79
CA GLU A 9 23.92 5.37 0.65
C GLU A 9 23.48 4.01 1.23
N GLU A 10 22.56 3.32 0.54
CA GLU A 10 22.00 2.05 1.02
C GLU A 10 23.00 0.88 0.98
N LEU A 11 23.86 0.85 -0.02
CA LEU A 11 24.83 -0.24 -0.20
C LEU A 11 26.19 0.03 0.48
N GLY A 12 26.44 1.27 0.93
CA GLY A 12 27.70 1.65 1.56
C GLY A 12 28.90 1.57 0.62
N VAL A 13 28.70 1.81 -0.68
CA VAL A 13 29.74 1.80 -1.71
C VAL A 13 29.97 3.23 -2.22
N LYS A 14 30.98 3.44 -3.05
CA LYS A 14 31.29 4.77 -3.59
C LYS A 14 30.38 5.09 -4.76
N GLN A 15 30.02 6.39 -4.93
CA GLN A 15 29.16 6.87 -6.02
C GLN A 15 29.65 6.39 -7.39
N TRP A 16 30.92 6.56 -7.70
CA TRP A 16 31.47 6.15 -8.99
C TRP A 16 31.36 4.64 -9.27
N GLN A 17 31.34 3.79 -8.22
CA GLN A 17 31.14 2.34 -8.37
C GLN A 17 29.71 2.02 -8.76
N VAL A 18 28.74 2.74 -8.17
CA VAL A 18 27.32 2.64 -8.54
C VAL A 18 27.12 3.12 -9.97
N ASP A 19 27.63 4.29 -10.31
CA ASP A 19 27.50 4.87 -11.66
C ASP A 19 28.08 3.93 -12.73
N ALA A 20 29.27 3.36 -12.50
CA ALA A 20 29.89 2.41 -13.40
C ALA A 20 29.07 1.11 -13.53
N ALA A 21 28.56 0.57 -12.42
CA ALA A 21 27.76 -0.65 -12.43
C ALA A 21 26.41 -0.42 -13.14
N VAL A 22 25.74 0.69 -12.87
CA VAL A 22 24.45 1.06 -13.51
C VAL A 22 24.65 1.23 -15.02
N ASN A 23 25.72 1.92 -15.47
CA ASN A 23 26.01 2.07 -16.89
C ASN A 23 26.20 0.73 -17.59
N LEU A 24 26.96 -0.19 -16.99
CA LEU A 24 27.16 -1.53 -17.54
C LEU A 24 25.86 -2.34 -17.60
N ILE A 25 24.99 -2.22 -16.60
CA ILE A 25 23.66 -2.84 -16.58
C ILE A 25 22.80 -2.28 -17.71
N ASP A 26 22.79 -0.98 -17.91
CA ASP A 26 22.01 -0.28 -18.94
C ASP A 26 22.50 -0.60 -20.36
N GLU A 27 23.78 -0.93 -20.52
CA GLU A 27 24.35 -1.48 -21.74
C GLU A 27 23.92 -2.94 -22.01
N GLY A 28 23.14 -3.56 -21.11
CA GLY A 28 22.65 -4.93 -21.25
C GLY A 28 23.60 -6.02 -20.75
N ASN A 29 24.65 -5.65 -20.02
CA ASN A 29 25.57 -6.65 -19.46
C ASN A 29 24.90 -7.38 -18.28
N THR A 30 25.09 -8.70 -18.20
CA THR A 30 24.59 -9.51 -17.08
C THR A 30 25.47 -9.37 -15.84
N ILE A 31 24.88 -9.54 -14.65
CA ILE A 31 25.60 -9.47 -13.37
C ILE A 31 26.82 -10.42 -13.32
N PRO A 32 26.68 -11.71 -13.73
CA PRO A 32 27.83 -12.60 -13.78
C PRO A 32 28.94 -12.14 -14.73
N PHE A 33 28.60 -11.47 -15.84
CA PHE A 33 29.58 -10.91 -16.76
C PHE A 33 30.34 -9.73 -16.11
N ILE A 34 29.61 -8.80 -15.49
CA ILE A 34 30.19 -7.64 -14.83
C ILE A 34 31.13 -8.08 -13.70
N SER A 35 30.69 -9.02 -12.86
CA SER A 35 31.48 -9.49 -11.71
C SER A 35 32.75 -10.21 -12.09
N ARG A 36 32.80 -10.83 -13.29
CA ARG A 36 34.00 -11.56 -13.77
C ARG A 36 34.93 -10.71 -14.62
N TYR A 37 34.36 -9.90 -15.52
CA TYR A 37 35.11 -9.27 -16.61
C TYR A 37 35.17 -7.74 -16.56
N ARG A 38 34.55 -7.11 -15.56
CA ARG A 38 34.52 -5.64 -15.41
C ARG A 38 34.86 -5.18 -13.98
N LYS A 39 35.67 -5.98 -13.26
CA LYS A 39 36.06 -5.67 -11.88
C LYS A 39 36.79 -4.33 -11.76
N GLU A 40 37.68 -4.06 -12.70
CA GLU A 40 38.44 -2.80 -12.75
C GLU A 40 37.55 -1.59 -12.93
N VAL A 41 36.46 -1.72 -13.69
CA VAL A 41 35.50 -0.62 -13.95
C VAL A 41 34.62 -0.38 -12.75
N THR A 42 34.17 -1.43 -12.05
CA THR A 42 33.27 -1.34 -10.90
C THR A 42 33.99 -1.22 -9.54
N GLY A 43 35.34 -1.10 -9.57
CA GLY A 43 36.12 -1.07 -8.33
C GLY A 43 35.97 -2.31 -7.49
N SER A 44 35.96 -3.48 -8.16
CA SER A 44 35.91 -4.81 -7.57
C SER A 44 34.62 -5.11 -6.77
N LEU A 45 33.47 -4.54 -7.14
CA LEU A 45 32.20 -5.00 -6.61
C LEU A 45 32.02 -6.50 -6.87
N ASN A 46 31.71 -7.25 -5.84
CA ASN A 46 31.51 -8.69 -5.95
C ASN A 46 30.10 -9.04 -6.48
N ASP A 47 29.87 -10.32 -6.79
CA ASP A 47 28.58 -10.79 -7.35
C ASP A 47 27.40 -10.48 -6.43
N GLU A 48 27.55 -10.63 -5.11
CA GLU A 48 26.49 -10.35 -4.14
C GLU A 48 26.14 -8.86 -4.10
N GLN A 49 27.14 -7.98 -4.09
CA GLN A 49 26.93 -6.53 -4.11
C GLN A 49 26.26 -6.09 -5.41
N LEU A 50 26.69 -6.63 -6.55
CA LEU A 50 26.08 -6.32 -7.85
C LEU A 50 24.64 -6.84 -7.96
N ARG A 51 24.30 -8.01 -7.40
CA ARG A 51 22.93 -8.50 -7.35
C ARG A 51 22.03 -7.60 -6.50
N LYS A 52 22.49 -7.25 -5.30
CA LYS A 52 21.76 -6.32 -4.41
C LYS A 52 21.55 -4.96 -5.09
N LEU A 53 22.58 -4.44 -5.75
CA LEU A 53 22.51 -3.20 -6.53
C LEU A 53 21.45 -3.31 -7.64
N TYR A 54 21.50 -4.39 -8.43
CA TYR A 54 20.56 -4.60 -9.53
C TYR A 54 19.10 -4.71 -9.05
N GLU A 55 18.84 -5.54 -8.04
CA GLU A 55 17.49 -5.71 -7.47
C GLU A 55 16.95 -4.38 -6.95
N ARG A 56 17.81 -3.63 -6.25
CA ARG A 56 17.41 -2.34 -5.70
C ARG A 56 17.24 -1.27 -6.77
N LEU A 57 18.11 -1.25 -7.80
CA LEU A 57 17.98 -0.37 -8.97
C LEU A 57 16.64 -0.56 -9.67
N VAL A 58 16.27 -1.82 -9.96
CA VAL A 58 14.98 -2.15 -10.59
C VAL A 58 13.82 -1.70 -9.72
N TYR A 59 13.88 -1.95 -8.41
CA TYR A 59 12.85 -1.50 -7.48
C TYR A 59 12.68 0.03 -7.48
N LEU A 60 13.77 0.79 -7.40
CA LEU A 60 13.73 2.24 -7.36
C LEU A 60 13.23 2.85 -8.68
N ARG A 61 13.62 2.26 -9.82
CA ARG A 61 13.10 2.66 -11.13
C ARG A 61 11.59 2.44 -11.23
N ASN A 62 11.12 1.27 -10.83
CA ASN A 62 9.68 0.96 -10.78
C ASN A 62 8.92 1.87 -9.80
N LEU A 63 9.56 2.27 -8.69
CA LEU A 63 8.97 3.22 -7.75
C LEU A 63 8.79 4.60 -8.37
N GLU A 64 9.80 5.15 -9.06
CA GLU A 64 9.70 6.45 -9.72
C GLU A 64 8.69 6.42 -10.88
N GLU A 65 8.70 5.38 -11.71
CA GLU A 65 7.69 5.19 -12.75
C GLU A 65 6.27 5.15 -12.16
N LYS A 66 6.10 4.44 -11.03
CA LYS A 66 4.81 4.39 -10.34
C LYS A 66 4.37 5.75 -9.81
N LYS A 67 5.29 6.56 -9.27
CA LYS A 67 4.98 7.92 -8.84
C LYS A 67 4.50 8.78 -10.02
N GLU A 68 5.18 8.72 -11.15
CA GLU A 68 4.79 9.47 -12.36
C GLU A 68 3.41 9.08 -12.85
N GLN A 69 3.12 7.78 -12.95
CA GLN A 69 1.81 7.25 -13.33
C GLN A 69 0.69 7.73 -12.39
N VAL A 70 0.95 7.70 -11.08
CA VAL A 70 -0.03 8.13 -10.06
C VAL A 70 -0.26 9.63 -10.12
N LEU A 71 0.80 10.44 -10.24
CA LEU A 71 0.68 11.89 -10.37
C LEU A 71 -0.13 12.28 -11.61
N SER A 72 0.17 11.69 -12.77
CA SER A 72 -0.58 11.92 -14.02
C SER A 72 -2.06 11.56 -13.86
N SER A 73 -2.34 10.40 -13.29
CA SER A 73 -3.72 9.93 -13.09
C SER A 73 -4.53 10.84 -12.14
N ILE A 74 -3.92 11.41 -11.10
CA ILE A 74 -4.60 12.32 -10.18
C ILE A 74 -4.76 13.71 -10.81
N GLU A 75 -3.76 14.17 -11.58
CA GLU A 75 -3.80 15.45 -12.31
C GLU A 75 -4.91 15.45 -13.36
N GLU A 76 -5.05 14.37 -14.15
CA GLU A 76 -6.13 14.19 -15.13
C GLU A 76 -7.53 14.26 -14.49
N GLN A 77 -7.65 13.88 -13.21
CA GLN A 77 -8.88 14.01 -12.43
C GLN A 77 -9.10 15.42 -11.86
N GLY A 78 -8.14 16.35 -12.04
CA GLY A 78 -8.19 17.70 -11.46
C GLY A 78 -8.11 17.73 -9.92
N LYS A 79 -7.57 16.67 -9.29
CA LYS A 79 -7.53 16.50 -7.84
C LYS A 79 -6.12 16.58 -7.24
N LEU A 80 -5.09 16.83 -8.05
CA LEU A 80 -3.73 16.92 -7.58
C LEU A 80 -3.50 18.26 -6.86
N THR A 81 -3.19 18.19 -5.57
CA THR A 81 -2.76 19.33 -4.77
C THR A 81 -1.24 19.34 -4.61
N GLU A 82 -0.62 20.50 -4.35
CA GLU A 82 0.82 20.59 -4.12
C GLU A 82 1.27 19.77 -2.91
N GLU A 83 0.45 19.68 -1.87
CA GLU A 83 0.72 18.86 -0.69
C GLU A 83 0.73 17.37 -1.05
N LEU A 84 -0.28 16.89 -1.76
CA LEU A 84 -0.36 15.49 -2.19
C LEU A 84 0.79 15.12 -3.13
N LYS A 85 1.14 16.02 -4.05
CA LYS A 85 2.29 15.86 -4.94
C LYS A 85 3.59 15.72 -4.15
N ALA A 86 3.80 16.57 -3.15
CA ALA A 86 4.97 16.50 -2.28
C ALA A 86 5.01 15.17 -1.51
N GLN A 87 3.89 14.70 -0.98
CA GLN A 87 3.79 13.42 -0.28
C GLN A 87 4.12 12.22 -1.21
N ILE A 88 3.59 12.21 -2.44
CA ILE A 88 3.87 11.15 -3.42
C ILE A 88 5.35 11.16 -3.79
N LEU A 89 5.93 12.33 -4.07
CA LEU A 89 7.35 12.45 -4.41
C LEU A 89 8.27 12.02 -3.25
N ALA A 90 7.90 12.30 -2.02
CA ALA A 90 8.64 11.92 -0.81
C ALA A 90 8.49 10.43 -0.43
N ALA A 91 7.51 9.72 -1.00
CA ALA A 91 7.28 8.32 -0.68
C ALA A 91 8.50 7.45 -1.06
N GLU A 92 8.97 6.61 -0.14
CA GLU A 92 10.15 5.76 -0.32
C GLU A 92 9.79 4.31 -0.71
N THR A 93 8.50 3.97 -0.72
CA THR A 93 8.01 2.63 -1.04
C THR A 93 6.81 2.66 -1.97
N GLN A 94 6.69 1.64 -2.83
CA GLN A 94 5.51 1.49 -3.70
C GLN A 94 4.21 1.40 -2.89
N VAL A 95 4.25 0.78 -1.72
CA VAL A 95 3.09 0.65 -0.83
C VAL A 95 2.62 2.02 -0.33
N ALA A 96 3.55 2.93 0.02
CA ALA A 96 3.20 4.29 0.43
C ALA A 96 2.57 5.08 -0.73
N VAL A 97 3.10 4.94 -1.95
CA VAL A 97 2.51 5.55 -3.16
C VAL A 97 1.10 5.00 -3.42
N GLU A 98 0.91 3.69 -3.32
CA GLU A 98 -0.42 3.06 -3.48
C GLU A 98 -1.42 3.51 -2.41
N ASP A 99 -0.99 3.67 -1.16
CA ASP A 99 -1.86 4.17 -0.09
C ASP A 99 -2.32 5.62 -0.36
N LEU A 100 -1.42 6.48 -0.84
CA LEU A 100 -1.75 7.86 -1.24
C LEU A 100 -2.68 7.91 -2.47
N TYR A 101 -2.49 7.00 -3.42
CA TYR A 101 -3.31 6.92 -4.64
C TYR A 101 -4.69 6.32 -4.40
N ARG A 102 -4.87 5.51 -3.37
CA ARG A 102 -6.08 4.72 -3.14
C ARG A 102 -7.40 5.51 -3.19
N PRO A 103 -7.52 6.72 -2.63
CA PRO A 103 -8.73 7.54 -2.72
C PRO A 103 -9.08 7.97 -4.16
N TYR A 104 -8.07 8.06 -5.03
CA TYR A 104 -8.18 8.55 -6.41
C TYR A 104 -8.24 7.46 -7.45
N ARG A 105 -7.93 6.21 -7.05
CA ARG A 105 -7.95 5.05 -7.94
C ARG A 105 -9.37 4.80 -8.44
N PRO A 106 -9.58 4.62 -9.78
CA PRO A 106 -10.87 4.21 -10.29
C PRO A 106 -11.36 2.93 -9.60
N LYS A 107 -12.51 3.00 -8.96
CA LYS A 107 -13.11 1.88 -8.25
C LYS A 107 -14.29 1.33 -9.03
N ARG A 108 -14.54 0.04 -8.89
CA ARG A 108 -15.83 -0.52 -9.27
C ARG A 108 -16.91 0.06 -8.34
N ARG A 109 -18.18 0.00 -8.77
CA ARG A 109 -19.31 0.43 -7.96
C ARG A 109 -19.32 -0.30 -6.61
N THR A 110 -19.03 0.44 -5.53
CA THR A 110 -18.98 -0.05 -4.15
C THR A 110 -20.28 0.23 -3.42
N ARG A 111 -20.47 -0.37 -2.24
CA ARG A 111 -21.61 -0.01 -1.37
C ARG A 111 -21.59 1.47 -0.99
N ALA A 112 -20.40 2.02 -0.72
CA ALA A 112 -20.23 3.44 -0.45
C ALA A 112 -20.62 4.33 -1.65
N THR A 113 -20.25 3.92 -2.88
CA THR A 113 -20.67 4.61 -4.11
C THR A 113 -22.20 4.64 -4.22
N ILE A 114 -22.85 3.50 -3.99
CA ILE A 114 -24.32 3.40 -4.01
C ILE A 114 -24.94 4.30 -2.95
N ALA A 115 -24.38 4.31 -1.74
CA ALA A 115 -24.86 5.16 -0.66
C ALA A 115 -24.69 6.66 -0.99
N LYS A 116 -23.63 7.06 -1.65
CA LYS A 116 -23.41 8.43 -2.14
C LYS A 116 -24.44 8.82 -3.22
N GLU A 117 -24.69 7.91 -4.17
CA GLU A 117 -25.74 8.10 -5.19
C GLU A 117 -27.13 8.31 -4.55
N LYS A 118 -27.40 7.62 -3.44
CA LYS A 118 -28.62 7.79 -2.63
C LYS A 118 -28.63 9.11 -1.81
N GLY A 119 -27.54 9.89 -1.82
CA GLY A 119 -27.43 11.18 -1.15
C GLY A 119 -27.16 11.10 0.35
N LEU A 120 -26.49 10.03 0.82
CA LEU A 120 -26.22 9.79 2.24
C LEU A 120 -24.89 10.39 2.74
N GLU A 121 -24.12 11.11 1.90
CA GLU A 121 -22.88 11.77 2.31
C GLU A 121 -23.06 12.79 3.46
N PRO A 122 -24.12 13.65 3.48
CA PRO A 122 -24.30 14.57 4.59
C PRO A 122 -24.59 13.85 5.91
N LEU A 123 -25.30 12.72 5.89
CA LEU A 123 -25.52 11.89 7.08
C LEU A 123 -24.20 11.28 7.57
N ALA A 124 -23.36 10.77 6.67
CA ALA A 124 -22.03 10.27 7.02
C ALA A 124 -21.16 11.36 7.67
N ALA A 125 -21.18 12.58 7.10
CA ALA A 125 -20.46 13.73 7.66
C ALA A 125 -21.00 14.11 9.05
N PHE A 126 -22.33 14.11 9.24
CA PHE A 126 -22.97 14.37 10.53
C PHE A 126 -22.54 13.35 11.59
N ILE A 127 -22.52 12.06 11.24
CA ILE A 127 -22.07 10.99 12.15
C ILE A 127 -20.62 11.18 12.56
N LEU A 128 -19.73 11.52 11.61
CA LEU A 128 -18.30 11.76 11.88
C LEU A 128 -18.05 12.93 12.82
N LEU A 129 -18.90 13.94 12.84
CA LEU A 129 -18.77 15.08 13.74
C LEU A 129 -18.99 14.72 15.23
N GLN A 130 -19.72 13.63 15.53
CA GLN A 130 -19.97 13.13 16.89
C GLN A 130 -20.47 14.22 17.88
N ARG A 131 -21.26 15.19 17.40
CA ARG A 131 -21.68 16.36 18.18
C ARG A 131 -23.04 16.21 18.85
N THR A 132 -23.80 15.17 18.51
CA THR A 132 -25.12 14.92 19.09
C THR A 132 -25.10 13.75 20.06
N LYS A 133 -26.00 13.83 21.06
CA LYS A 133 -26.34 12.70 21.95
C LYS A 133 -27.76 12.15 21.63
N GLU A 134 -28.43 12.71 20.63
CA GLU A 134 -29.74 12.21 20.19
C GLU A 134 -29.55 10.88 19.42
N PRO A 135 -30.56 9.99 19.45
CA PRO A 135 -30.57 8.77 18.66
C PRO A 135 -30.39 9.08 17.18
N LEU A 136 -29.49 8.33 16.50
CA LEU A 136 -29.17 8.55 15.08
C LEU A 136 -30.38 8.33 14.17
N GLU A 137 -31.29 7.46 14.57
CA GLU A 137 -32.50 7.13 13.83
C GLU A 137 -33.38 8.39 13.57
N LYS A 138 -33.39 9.35 14.50
CA LYS A 138 -34.11 10.60 14.35
C LYS A 138 -33.58 11.44 13.19
N THR A 139 -32.26 11.61 13.12
CA THR A 139 -31.63 12.35 12.02
C THR A 139 -31.68 11.54 10.73
N ALA A 140 -31.51 10.22 10.79
CA ALA A 140 -31.54 9.34 9.63
C ALA A 140 -32.93 9.28 8.96
N ALA A 141 -34.01 9.48 9.73
CA ALA A 141 -35.36 9.53 9.18
C ALA A 141 -35.55 10.65 8.14
N GLU A 142 -34.78 11.74 8.23
CA GLU A 142 -34.79 12.84 7.24
C GLU A 142 -34.23 12.44 5.86
N TYR A 143 -33.51 11.35 5.80
CA TYR A 143 -32.87 10.81 4.57
C TYR A 143 -33.67 9.68 3.94
N VAL A 144 -34.78 9.26 4.53
CA VAL A 144 -35.69 8.26 3.96
C VAL A 144 -36.35 8.85 2.72
N SER A 145 -36.24 8.17 1.58
CA SER A 145 -36.79 8.62 0.30
C SER A 145 -36.97 7.42 -0.64
N GLU A 146 -38.21 7.14 -1.02
CA GLU A 146 -38.54 6.11 -2.02
C GLU A 146 -37.88 6.42 -3.37
N GLU A 147 -37.84 7.70 -3.77
CA GLU A 147 -37.20 8.14 -5.04
C GLU A 147 -35.72 7.79 -5.09
N LYS A 148 -35.03 7.89 -3.95
CA LYS A 148 -33.60 7.56 -3.82
C LYS A 148 -33.33 6.12 -3.41
N GLY A 149 -34.41 5.34 -3.20
CA GLY A 149 -34.30 3.94 -2.79
C GLY A 149 -33.76 3.78 -1.36
N VAL A 150 -34.09 4.67 -0.44
CA VAL A 150 -33.80 4.55 1.00
C VAL A 150 -35.13 4.31 1.71
N GLU A 151 -35.37 3.09 2.14
CA GLU A 151 -36.67 2.65 2.64
C GLU A 151 -36.84 2.88 4.15
N SER A 152 -35.74 2.95 4.90
CA SER A 152 -35.80 3.09 6.35
C SER A 152 -34.63 3.90 6.92
N PRO A 153 -34.77 4.44 8.17
CA PRO A 153 -33.64 5.08 8.86
C PRO A 153 -32.42 4.16 9.05
N GLU A 154 -32.67 2.87 9.29
CA GLU A 154 -31.62 1.86 9.44
C GLU A 154 -30.82 1.70 8.16
N GLU A 155 -31.48 1.70 6.99
CA GLU A 155 -30.81 1.64 5.69
C GLU A 155 -29.99 2.92 5.44
N ALA A 156 -30.51 4.09 5.82
CA ALA A 156 -29.77 5.34 5.74
C ALA A 156 -28.51 5.32 6.61
N ILE A 157 -28.60 4.82 7.85
CA ILE A 157 -27.46 4.67 8.76
C ILE A 157 -26.44 3.67 8.18
N GLN A 158 -26.89 2.54 7.66
CA GLN A 158 -26.01 1.56 7.05
C GLN A 158 -25.26 2.13 5.84
N GLY A 159 -25.94 2.86 4.97
CA GLY A 159 -25.31 3.54 3.83
C GLY A 159 -24.30 4.59 4.27
N ALA A 160 -24.62 5.39 5.28
CA ALA A 160 -23.68 6.34 5.87
C ALA A 160 -22.46 5.63 6.48
N ALA A 161 -22.67 4.51 7.17
CA ALA A 161 -21.59 3.68 7.71
C ALA A 161 -20.68 3.09 6.60
N ASP A 162 -21.23 2.66 5.47
CA ASP A 162 -20.46 2.18 4.32
C ASP A 162 -19.58 3.30 3.73
N ILE A 163 -20.07 4.55 3.66
CA ILE A 163 -19.28 5.72 3.23
C ILE A 163 -18.11 5.96 4.20
N ILE A 164 -18.39 5.96 5.51
CA ILE A 164 -17.39 6.18 6.56
C ILE A 164 -16.33 5.07 6.51
N ALA A 165 -16.76 3.81 6.43
CA ALA A 165 -15.86 2.66 6.38
C ALA A 165 -14.92 2.74 5.16
N GLU A 166 -15.43 3.14 3.99
CA GLU A 166 -14.60 3.34 2.81
C GLU A 166 -13.58 4.47 3.02
N SER A 167 -13.99 5.61 3.58
CA SER A 167 -13.10 6.74 3.82
C SER A 167 -11.97 6.39 4.80
N ILE A 168 -12.27 5.64 5.87
CA ILE A 168 -11.28 5.14 6.83
C ILE A 168 -10.33 4.14 6.16
N SER A 169 -10.88 3.20 5.38
CA SER A 169 -10.07 2.19 4.65
C SER A 169 -9.12 2.79 3.64
N ASP A 170 -9.48 3.94 3.05
CA ASP A 170 -8.67 4.62 2.03
C ASP A 170 -7.68 5.63 2.61
N ASN A 171 -7.75 5.92 3.91
CA ASN A 171 -6.87 6.87 4.55
C ASN A 171 -5.45 6.29 4.67
N ALA A 172 -4.47 6.97 4.06
CA ALA A 172 -3.07 6.53 3.98
C ALA A 172 -2.42 6.43 5.37
N ASP A 173 -2.72 7.37 6.28
CA ASP A 173 -2.15 7.39 7.64
C ASP A 173 -2.66 6.23 8.48
N TYR A 174 -3.97 5.93 8.41
CA TYR A 174 -4.53 4.77 9.10
C TYR A 174 -3.97 3.46 8.57
N ARG A 175 -3.79 3.34 7.26
CA ARG A 175 -3.17 2.17 6.65
C ARG A 175 -1.71 1.98 7.08
N ALA A 176 -0.93 3.06 7.07
CA ALA A 176 0.46 3.04 7.55
C ALA A 176 0.52 2.67 9.05
N TRP A 177 -0.36 3.24 9.86
CA TRP A 177 -0.42 2.94 11.30
C TRP A 177 -0.78 1.47 11.55
N ILE A 178 -1.82 0.94 10.90
CA ILE A 178 -2.25 -0.46 11.04
C ILE A 178 -1.12 -1.41 10.61
N ARG A 179 -0.48 -1.14 9.48
CA ARG A 179 0.65 -1.94 8.98
C ARG A 179 1.79 -1.99 9.99
N ASN A 180 2.17 -0.83 10.52
CA ASN A 180 3.24 -0.73 11.52
C ASN A 180 2.85 -1.40 12.85
N ALA A 181 1.61 -1.24 13.29
CA ALA A 181 1.11 -1.90 14.49
C ALA A 181 1.09 -3.42 14.34
N THR A 182 0.61 -3.92 13.19
CA THR A 182 0.58 -5.35 12.87
C THR A 182 1.98 -5.94 12.77
N ALA A 183 2.91 -5.26 12.10
CA ALA A 183 4.30 -5.72 12.00
C ALA A 183 4.98 -5.85 13.38
N LYS A 184 4.67 -4.95 14.32
CA LYS A 184 5.29 -4.93 15.66
C LYS A 184 4.58 -5.83 16.67
N LYS A 185 3.25 -5.91 16.63
CA LYS A 185 2.41 -6.52 17.68
C LYS A 185 1.50 -7.62 17.17
N GLY A 186 1.34 -7.74 15.84
CA GLY A 186 0.49 -8.74 15.24
C GLY A 186 1.04 -10.14 15.41
N LYS A 187 0.15 -11.12 15.31
CA LYS A 187 0.45 -12.55 15.30
C LYS A 187 -0.14 -13.16 14.04
N VAL A 188 0.55 -14.12 13.47
CA VAL A 188 0.00 -15.02 12.46
C VAL A 188 -0.57 -16.22 13.20
N ILE A 189 -1.84 -16.50 12.95
CA ILE A 189 -2.55 -17.64 13.52
C ILE A 189 -3.04 -18.48 12.35
N SER A 190 -2.76 -19.78 12.40
CA SER A 190 -3.30 -20.78 11.47
C SER A 190 -4.01 -21.86 12.26
N THR A 191 -5.23 -22.19 11.85
CA THR A 191 -6.02 -23.29 12.42
C THR A 191 -6.51 -24.18 11.31
N ALA A 192 -6.44 -25.50 11.52
CA ALA A 192 -6.93 -26.45 10.53
C ALA A 192 -8.45 -26.33 10.36
N LYS A 193 -8.91 -26.41 9.13
CA LYS A 193 -10.35 -26.54 8.83
C LYS A 193 -10.88 -27.92 9.22
N ASP A 194 -10.05 -28.93 9.03
CA ASP A 194 -10.30 -30.32 9.45
C ASP A 194 -9.04 -30.82 10.18
N PRO A 195 -9.06 -30.88 11.52
CA PRO A 195 -7.91 -31.29 12.31
C PRO A 195 -7.56 -32.80 12.16
N GLU A 196 -8.49 -33.62 11.68
CA GLU A 196 -8.29 -35.05 11.49
C GLU A 196 -7.70 -35.42 10.11
N ALA A 197 -7.61 -34.42 9.20
CA ALA A 197 -7.05 -34.65 7.88
C ALA A 197 -5.52 -34.77 7.94
N GLU A 198 -4.95 -35.86 7.48
CA GLU A 198 -3.50 -36.03 7.36
C GLU A 198 -2.93 -35.12 6.29
N SER A 199 -1.89 -34.34 6.64
CA SER A 199 -1.23 -33.41 5.72
C SER A 199 0.21 -33.16 6.11
N VAL A 200 1.04 -32.81 5.13
CA VAL A 200 2.42 -32.31 5.38
C VAL A 200 2.45 -30.99 6.15
N TYR A 201 1.31 -30.34 6.32
CA TYR A 201 1.15 -29.07 7.01
C TYR A 201 0.58 -29.20 8.44
N GLU A 202 0.56 -30.39 9.03
CA GLU A 202 0.04 -30.63 10.39
C GLU A 202 0.67 -29.70 11.44
N MET A 203 1.94 -29.30 11.26
CA MET A 203 2.61 -28.34 12.15
C MET A 203 1.98 -26.96 12.18
N TYR A 204 1.09 -26.66 11.24
CA TYR A 204 0.37 -25.39 11.14
C TYR A 204 -1.11 -25.50 11.51
N TYR A 205 -1.57 -26.65 11.98
CA TYR A 205 -2.97 -26.87 12.37
C TYR A 205 -3.37 -26.09 13.62
N GLU A 206 -2.44 -25.89 14.54
CA GLU A 206 -2.53 -24.99 15.69
C GLU A 206 -1.24 -24.17 15.77
N PHE A 207 -1.12 -23.17 14.92
CA PHE A 207 0.10 -22.38 14.82
C PHE A 207 -0.17 -20.94 15.20
N GLU A 208 0.68 -20.38 16.04
CA GLU A 208 0.67 -18.96 16.40
C GLU A 208 2.11 -18.45 16.55
N GLU A 209 2.46 -17.39 15.83
CA GLU A 209 3.77 -16.76 15.96
C GLU A 209 3.66 -15.24 15.74
N PRO A 210 4.41 -14.41 16.52
CA PRO A 210 4.47 -12.96 16.27
C PRO A 210 5.03 -12.66 14.88
N VAL A 211 4.38 -11.74 14.15
CA VAL A 211 4.80 -11.31 12.80
C VAL A 211 6.28 -10.91 12.78
N ALA A 212 6.74 -10.18 13.80
CA ALA A 212 8.11 -9.70 13.91
C ALA A 212 9.17 -10.82 14.02
N LYS A 213 8.76 -12.05 14.35
CA LYS A 213 9.66 -13.21 14.51
C LYS A 213 9.45 -14.28 13.43
N LEU A 214 8.44 -14.11 12.59
CA LEU A 214 8.04 -15.11 11.62
C LEU A 214 9.10 -15.27 10.54
N ALA A 215 9.62 -16.48 10.39
CA ALA A 215 10.60 -16.81 9.35
C ALA A 215 9.94 -16.84 7.96
N GLY A 216 10.66 -16.37 6.92
CA GLY A 216 10.13 -16.23 5.57
C GLY A 216 9.54 -17.53 4.98
N HIS A 217 10.14 -18.68 5.23
CA HIS A 217 9.63 -19.99 4.76
C HIS A 217 8.28 -20.36 5.38
N ARG A 218 7.97 -19.89 6.59
CA ARG A 218 6.68 -20.10 7.25
C ARG A 218 5.56 -19.19 6.70
N VAL A 219 5.93 -18.08 6.08
CA VAL A 219 4.99 -17.20 5.39
C VAL A 219 4.51 -17.84 4.09
N LEU A 220 5.36 -18.70 3.48
CA LEU A 220 5.09 -19.33 2.18
C LEU A 220 4.40 -20.70 2.31
N ALA A 221 4.36 -21.26 3.50
CA ALA A 221 3.66 -22.51 3.81
C ALA A 221 2.16 -22.27 4.04
#